data_62426bb493bb359cf9dc83ab55697bf0
#
_entry.id   62426bb493bb359cf9dc83ab55697bf0
#
_cell.length_a   1.000
_cell.length_b   1.000
_cell.length_c   1.000
_cell.angle_alpha   90.00
_cell.angle_beta   90.00
_cell.angle_gamma   90.00
#
_symmetry.space_group_name_H-M   'P 1'
#
loop_
_entity.id
_entity.type
_entity.pdbx_description
1 polymer ?
#
loop_
_entity_poly.entity_id
_entity_poly.type
_entity_poly.pdbx_seq_one_letter_code
_entity_poly.pdbx_strand_id
1 'polypeptide(L)'
;GVRQGMFIRGADTANPVLLFVHGGPSFSEYFLVEKYPTGIEDHFTVCYWDQRGGGLSVSPEVTRESLTLRQHAADMIEVTHYLRERFGKEKIYVMAHSGGTAFAIRAAADNPHLFHAYIGMAQVTKQAESEKRAWKYMVDRYSASGNTKMVTQFAKYPVTEDESSLLPFFNSVLRDKSMHELGIGTMRNMKSIMTGVFYPV
;
A
#
# COMPACT_ATOMS: atom_id res chain seq x y z
N GLY A 1 16.07 -9.03 -15.11
CA GLY A 1 15.11 -8.81 -14.02
C GLY A 1 15.81 -8.75 -12.67
N VAL A 2 15.12 -8.32 -11.64
CA VAL A 2 15.62 -8.29 -10.27
C VAL A 2 14.97 -9.41 -9.49
N ARG A 3 15.77 -10.13 -8.69
CA ARG A 3 15.27 -11.19 -7.83
C ARG A 3 14.31 -10.62 -6.80
N GLN A 4 13.12 -11.26 -6.64
CA GLN A 4 12.10 -10.83 -5.69
C GLN A 4 11.69 -12.00 -4.79
N GLY A 5 11.40 -11.68 -3.53
CA GLY A 5 11.01 -12.64 -2.51
C GLY A 5 9.50 -12.64 -2.26
N MET A 6 9.03 -13.75 -1.68
CA MET A 6 7.63 -13.90 -1.30
C MET A 6 7.47 -14.99 -0.24
N PHE A 7 6.42 -14.91 0.54
CA PHE A 7 5.93 -15.98 1.40
C PHE A 7 4.67 -16.57 0.79
N ILE A 8 4.59 -17.90 0.70
CA ILE A 8 3.39 -18.57 0.20
C ILE A 8 2.83 -19.44 1.32
N ARG A 9 1.56 -19.23 1.65
CA ARG A 9 0.84 -19.95 2.70
C ARG A 9 -0.54 -20.38 2.22
N GLY A 10 -0.99 -21.52 2.71
CA GLY A 10 -2.33 -22.05 2.45
C GLY A 10 -2.47 -23.43 3.06
N ALA A 11 -3.67 -23.79 3.45
CA ALA A 11 -3.97 -25.11 4.01
C ALA A 11 -3.92 -26.22 2.94
N ASP A 12 -4.26 -25.89 1.69
CA ASP A 12 -4.29 -26.82 0.56
C ASP A 12 -3.82 -26.12 -0.72
N THR A 13 -2.91 -26.75 -1.45
CA THR A 13 -2.44 -26.26 -2.77
C THR A 13 -3.50 -26.34 -3.87
N ALA A 14 -4.57 -27.10 -3.66
CA ALA A 14 -5.73 -27.12 -4.55
C ALA A 14 -6.56 -25.85 -4.45
N ASN A 15 -6.48 -25.10 -3.34
CA ASN A 15 -7.19 -23.86 -3.15
C ASN A 15 -6.91 -22.84 -4.27
N PRO A 16 -7.84 -21.89 -4.50
CA PRO A 16 -7.57 -20.75 -5.37
C PRO A 16 -6.34 -19.98 -4.91
N VAL A 17 -5.55 -19.47 -5.87
CA VAL A 17 -4.36 -18.67 -5.57
C VAL A 17 -4.75 -17.20 -5.44
N LEU A 18 -4.26 -16.56 -4.37
CA LEU A 18 -4.42 -15.13 -4.10
C LEU A 18 -3.04 -14.45 -4.04
N LEU A 19 -2.79 -13.54 -4.95
CA LEU A 19 -1.63 -12.63 -4.87
C LEU A 19 -1.98 -11.44 -3.99
N PHE A 20 -1.29 -11.29 -2.86
CA PHE A 20 -1.39 -10.13 -1.98
C PHE A 20 -0.31 -9.10 -2.33
N VAL A 21 -0.76 -7.90 -2.71
CA VAL A 21 0.08 -6.76 -3.10
C VAL A 21 0.03 -5.73 -1.98
N HIS A 22 1.07 -5.70 -1.14
CA HIS A 22 1.13 -4.85 0.04
C HIS A 22 1.18 -3.34 -0.28
N GLY A 23 0.93 -2.52 0.73
CA GLY A 23 0.98 -1.06 0.64
C GLY A 23 2.40 -0.49 0.70
N GLY A 24 2.50 0.76 1.01
CA GLY A 24 3.77 1.47 1.08
C GLY A 24 3.91 2.50 -0.04
N PRO A 25 5.08 2.69 -0.60
CA PRO A 25 5.86 1.70 -1.34
C PRO A 25 6.75 0.81 -0.44
N SER A 26 6.91 -0.43 -0.87
CA SER A 26 7.90 -1.40 -0.36
C SER A 26 7.81 -1.73 1.14
N PHE A 27 6.63 -1.57 1.76
CA PHE A 27 6.39 -1.93 3.15
C PHE A 27 5.69 -3.29 3.23
N SER A 28 6.47 -4.38 3.35
CA SER A 28 5.92 -5.73 3.50
C SER A 28 4.96 -5.82 4.68
N GLU A 29 3.79 -6.40 4.47
CA GLU A 29 2.75 -6.55 5.49
C GLU A 29 2.64 -7.98 6.03
N TYR A 30 3.50 -8.91 5.58
CA TYR A 30 3.47 -10.29 6.00
C TYR A 30 3.56 -10.47 7.52
N PHE A 31 4.34 -9.63 8.21
CA PHE A 31 4.45 -9.66 9.67
C PHE A 31 3.13 -9.38 10.41
N LEU A 32 2.23 -8.60 9.79
CA LEU A 32 0.90 -8.34 10.36
C LEU A 32 0.05 -9.62 10.32
N VAL A 33 0.13 -10.37 9.24
CA VAL A 33 -0.62 -11.62 9.08
C VAL A 33 -0.09 -12.69 10.04
N GLU A 34 1.23 -12.75 10.23
CA GLU A 34 1.84 -13.62 11.24
C GLU A 34 1.32 -13.33 12.64
N LYS A 35 1.23 -12.07 12.99
CA LYS A 35 0.78 -11.65 14.33
C LYS A 35 -0.73 -11.68 14.51
N TYR A 36 -1.47 -11.37 13.46
CA TYR A 36 -2.94 -11.27 13.46
C TYR A 36 -3.51 -12.10 12.31
N PRO A 37 -3.52 -13.45 12.44
CA PRO A 37 -4.01 -14.32 11.38
C PRO A 37 -5.49 -14.04 11.10
N THR A 38 -5.83 -14.00 9.82
CA THR A 38 -7.19 -13.68 9.36
C THR A 38 -8.00 -14.92 8.96
N GLY A 39 -7.36 -16.09 8.86
CA GLY A 39 -7.97 -17.33 8.36
C GLY A 39 -8.14 -17.36 6.82
N ILE A 40 -7.62 -16.36 6.10
CA ILE A 40 -7.73 -16.33 4.64
C ILE A 40 -6.97 -17.50 3.99
N GLU A 41 -5.92 -17.98 4.63
CA GLU A 41 -5.11 -19.12 4.21
C GLU A 41 -5.83 -20.47 4.28
N ASP A 42 -6.96 -20.54 4.98
CA ASP A 42 -7.82 -21.72 5.01
C ASP A 42 -8.57 -21.90 3.69
N HIS A 43 -8.78 -20.80 2.95
CA HIS A 43 -9.58 -20.74 1.73
C HIS A 43 -8.76 -20.45 0.47
N PHE A 44 -7.57 -19.90 0.61
CA PHE A 44 -6.68 -19.54 -0.48
C PHE A 44 -5.26 -20.04 -0.24
N THR A 45 -4.55 -20.34 -1.32
CA THR A 45 -3.09 -20.35 -1.34
C THR A 45 -2.64 -18.89 -1.55
N VAL A 46 -2.25 -18.20 -0.46
CA VAL A 46 -1.91 -16.78 -0.48
C VAL A 46 -0.43 -16.59 -0.73
N CYS A 47 -0.09 -15.77 -1.72
CA CYS A 47 1.26 -15.31 -1.98
C CYS A 47 1.41 -13.87 -1.46
N TYR A 48 2.13 -13.72 -0.37
CA TYR A 48 2.55 -12.42 0.18
C TYR A 48 3.85 -12.01 -0.51
N TRP A 49 3.72 -11.27 -1.59
CA TRP A 49 4.83 -10.84 -2.41
C TRP A 49 5.48 -9.58 -1.87
N ASP A 50 6.78 -9.62 -1.61
CA ASP A 50 7.57 -8.44 -1.30
C ASP A 50 7.94 -7.73 -2.60
N GLN A 51 7.39 -6.54 -2.79
CA GLN A 51 7.62 -5.74 -3.99
C GLN A 51 9.08 -5.33 -4.10
N ARG A 52 9.52 -5.05 -5.32
CA ARG A 52 10.86 -4.53 -5.65
C ARG A 52 11.32 -3.48 -4.63
N GLY A 53 12.50 -3.69 -4.03
CA GLY A 53 13.12 -2.79 -3.06
C GLY A 53 12.56 -2.88 -1.64
N GLY A 54 11.65 -3.82 -1.34
CA GLY A 54 11.09 -4.04 -0.01
C GLY A 54 11.29 -5.47 0.50
N GLY A 55 11.30 -5.66 1.81
CA GLY A 55 11.37 -6.96 2.47
C GLY A 55 12.48 -7.86 1.92
N LEU A 56 12.13 -9.07 1.51
CA LEU A 56 13.05 -10.04 0.89
C LEU A 56 13.52 -9.64 -0.52
N SER A 57 12.91 -8.60 -1.11
CA SER A 57 13.26 -8.09 -2.44
C SER A 57 14.23 -6.91 -2.41
N VAL A 58 14.82 -6.60 -1.25
CA VAL A 58 15.92 -5.64 -1.14
C VAL A 58 17.17 -6.22 -1.81
N SER A 59 17.71 -5.49 -2.79
CA SER A 59 18.89 -5.91 -3.53
C SER A 59 19.68 -4.69 -4.01
N PRO A 60 21.02 -4.76 -4.09
CA PRO A 60 21.85 -3.72 -4.71
C PRO A 60 21.53 -3.46 -6.20
N GLU A 61 20.88 -4.42 -6.85
CA GLU A 61 20.47 -4.32 -8.25
C GLU A 61 19.21 -3.43 -8.44
N VAL A 62 18.51 -3.11 -7.35
CA VAL A 62 17.34 -2.23 -7.37
C VAL A 62 17.84 -0.78 -7.39
N THR A 63 17.71 -0.12 -8.52
CA THR A 63 18.04 1.30 -8.64
C THR A 63 16.80 2.18 -8.40
N ARG A 64 17.03 3.44 -8.01
CA ARG A 64 15.95 4.41 -7.79
C ARG A 64 15.07 4.59 -9.04
N GLU A 65 15.69 4.56 -10.22
CA GLU A 65 15.02 4.72 -11.51
C GLU A 65 14.09 3.53 -11.83
N SER A 66 14.37 2.36 -11.23
CA SER A 66 13.53 1.16 -11.37
C SER A 66 12.33 1.15 -10.44
N LEU A 67 12.25 2.06 -9.45
CA LEU A 67 11.16 2.16 -8.48
C LEU A 67 10.02 3.03 -9.04
N THR A 68 9.37 2.55 -10.09
CA THR A 68 8.24 3.24 -10.73
C THR A 68 6.97 2.40 -10.64
N LEU A 69 5.79 3.05 -10.67
CA LEU A 69 4.50 2.34 -10.71
C LEU A 69 4.40 1.41 -11.92
N ARG A 70 4.98 1.83 -13.06
CA ARG A 70 5.02 1.02 -14.29
C ARG A 70 5.83 -0.25 -14.08
N GLN A 71 6.99 -0.15 -13.42
CA GLN A 71 7.83 -1.32 -13.17
C GLN A 71 7.18 -2.25 -12.14
N HIS A 72 6.56 -1.73 -11.09
CA HIS A 72 5.82 -2.54 -10.11
C HIS A 72 4.64 -3.28 -10.77
N ALA A 73 3.94 -2.63 -11.70
CA ALA A 73 2.89 -3.28 -12.48
C ALA A 73 3.44 -4.43 -13.34
N ALA A 74 4.57 -4.22 -14.01
CA ALA A 74 5.24 -5.28 -14.78
C ALA A 74 5.69 -6.44 -13.91
N ASP A 75 6.31 -6.15 -12.76
CA ASP A 75 6.73 -7.17 -11.80
C ASP A 75 5.53 -7.99 -11.28
N MET A 76 4.40 -7.33 -10.98
CA MET A 76 3.17 -8.00 -10.58
C MET A 76 2.67 -8.99 -11.63
N ILE A 77 2.74 -8.63 -12.91
CA ILE A 77 2.34 -9.52 -14.00
C ILE A 77 3.30 -10.72 -14.12
N GLU A 78 4.61 -10.51 -13.99
CA GLU A 78 5.58 -11.62 -13.96
C GLU A 78 5.32 -12.57 -12.78
N VAL A 79 5.09 -12.03 -11.59
CA VAL A 79 4.72 -12.83 -10.40
C VAL A 79 3.39 -13.58 -10.64
N THR A 80 2.42 -12.96 -11.28
CA THR A 80 1.15 -13.60 -11.64
C THR A 80 1.37 -14.80 -12.57
N HIS A 81 2.19 -14.65 -13.61
CA HIS A 81 2.52 -15.77 -14.50
C HIS A 81 3.23 -16.89 -13.76
N TYR A 82 4.22 -16.57 -12.91
CA TYR A 82 4.90 -17.55 -12.07
C TYR A 82 3.94 -18.34 -11.18
N LEU A 83 2.99 -17.66 -10.51
CA LEU A 83 2.04 -18.32 -9.63
C LEU A 83 1.05 -19.20 -10.40
N ARG A 84 0.58 -18.74 -11.55
CA ARG A 84 -0.29 -19.53 -12.43
C ARG A 84 0.38 -20.83 -12.87
N GLU A 85 1.62 -20.76 -13.32
CA GLU A 85 2.41 -21.92 -13.73
C GLU A 85 2.68 -22.85 -12.55
N ARG A 86 3.18 -22.31 -11.43
CA ARG A 86 3.53 -23.08 -10.22
C ARG A 86 2.37 -23.89 -9.66
N PHE A 87 1.15 -23.35 -9.68
CA PHE A 87 -0.04 -23.97 -9.10
C PHE A 87 -1.01 -24.53 -10.14
N GLY A 88 -0.65 -24.53 -11.43
CA GLY A 88 -1.50 -25.05 -12.50
C GLY A 88 -2.84 -24.30 -12.62
N LYS A 89 -2.88 -23.00 -12.36
CA LYS A 89 -4.10 -22.19 -12.38
C LYS A 89 -4.20 -21.35 -13.65
N GLU A 90 -5.36 -21.37 -14.31
CA GLU A 90 -5.61 -20.52 -15.48
C GLU A 90 -5.69 -19.04 -15.08
N LYS A 91 -6.33 -18.75 -13.95
CA LYS A 91 -6.46 -17.40 -13.36
C LYS A 91 -6.20 -17.45 -11.87
N ILE A 92 -5.83 -16.30 -11.31
CA ILE A 92 -5.65 -16.12 -9.87
C ILE A 92 -6.49 -14.94 -9.36
N TYR A 93 -6.63 -14.80 -8.06
CA TYR A 93 -7.16 -13.61 -7.43
C TYR A 93 -6.02 -12.64 -7.11
N VAL A 94 -6.32 -11.35 -7.10
CA VAL A 94 -5.39 -10.33 -6.63
C VAL A 94 -6.07 -9.43 -5.60
N MET A 95 -5.41 -9.24 -4.46
CA MET A 95 -5.81 -8.31 -3.41
C MET A 95 -4.69 -7.30 -3.22
N ALA A 96 -4.99 -6.02 -3.37
CA ALA A 96 -4.02 -4.95 -3.22
C ALA A 96 -4.42 -4.01 -2.08
N HIS A 97 -3.43 -3.54 -1.31
CA HIS A 97 -3.65 -2.63 -0.20
C HIS A 97 -2.96 -1.28 -0.44
N SER A 98 -3.65 -0.17 -0.09
CA SER A 98 -3.07 1.18 0.00
C SER A 98 -2.24 1.55 -1.24
N GLY A 99 -0.95 1.89 -1.08
CA GLY A 99 -0.04 2.24 -2.18
C GLY A 99 0.09 1.18 -3.27
N GLY A 100 -0.05 -0.11 -2.92
CA GLY A 100 -0.05 -1.20 -3.89
C GLY A 100 -1.22 -1.14 -4.88
N THR A 101 -2.34 -0.56 -4.46
CA THR A 101 -3.52 -0.42 -5.33
C THR A 101 -3.27 0.54 -6.50
N ALA A 102 -2.33 1.48 -6.36
CA ALA A 102 -2.06 2.50 -7.38
C ALA A 102 -1.59 1.90 -8.72
N PHE A 103 -0.86 0.79 -8.68
CA PHE A 103 -0.43 0.09 -9.88
C PHE A 103 -1.19 -1.21 -10.14
N ALA A 104 -1.64 -1.90 -9.08
CA ALA A 104 -2.27 -3.20 -9.23
C ALA A 104 -3.61 -3.14 -9.97
N ILE A 105 -4.42 -2.11 -9.72
CA ILE A 105 -5.69 -1.91 -10.44
C ILE A 105 -5.46 -1.77 -11.95
N ARG A 106 -4.43 -1.03 -12.36
CA ARG A 106 -4.09 -0.85 -13.77
C ARG A 106 -3.57 -2.13 -14.39
N ALA A 107 -2.66 -2.82 -13.69
CA ALA A 107 -2.13 -4.11 -14.13
C ALA A 107 -3.26 -5.13 -14.33
N ALA A 108 -4.24 -5.19 -13.42
CA ALA A 108 -5.39 -6.07 -13.53
C ALA A 108 -6.33 -5.67 -14.66
N ALA A 109 -6.60 -4.37 -14.85
CA ALA A 109 -7.47 -3.87 -15.91
C ALA A 109 -6.88 -4.10 -17.31
N ASP A 110 -5.56 -3.95 -17.44
CA ASP A 110 -4.87 -4.18 -18.71
C ASP A 110 -4.71 -5.70 -19.04
N ASN A 111 -4.86 -6.58 -18.03
CA ASN A 111 -4.70 -8.03 -18.17
C ASN A 111 -5.86 -8.83 -17.53
N PRO A 112 -7.13 -8.58 -17.86
CA PRO A 112 -8.29 -9.18 -17.19
C PRO A 112 -8.38 -10.69 -17.36
N HIS A 113 -7.70 -11.24 -18.36
CA HIS A 113 -7.65 -12.67 -18.64
C HIS A 113 -6.81 -13.46 -17.62
N LEU A 114 -5.98 -12.79 -16.81
CA LEU A 114 -5.12 -13.41 -15.80
C LEU A 114 -5.82 -13.54 -14.43
N PHE A 115 -6.91 -12.82 -14.22
CA PHE A 115 -7.51 -12.68 -12.90
C PHE A 115 -8.97 -13.12 -12.86
N HIS A 116 -9.37 -13.77 -11.77
CA HIS A 116 -10.78 -13.99 -11.43
C HIS A 116 -11.41 -12.71 -10.89
N ALA A 117 -10.71 -12.01 -10.01
CA ALA A 117 -11.14 -10.75 -9.44
C ALA A 117 -9.94 -9.92 -8.94
N TYR A 118 -10.15 -8.60 -8.89
CA TYR A 118 -9.30 -7.64 -8.21
C TYR A 118 -10.03 -7.12 -6.96
N ILE A 119 -9.35 -7.12 -5.81
CA ILE A 119 -9.86 -6.65 -4.54
C ILE A 119 -8.96 -5.49 -4.08
N GLY A 120 -9.51 -4.28 -4.07
CA GLY A 120 -8.79 -3.09 -3.61
C GLY A 120 -9.15 -2.74 -2.17
N MET A 121 -8.16 -2.72 -1.27
CA MET A 121 -8.30 -2.25 0.11
C MET A 121 -7.64 -0.88 0.25
N ALA A 122 -8.34 0.10 0.81
CA ALA A 122 -7.87 1.49 0.86
C ALA A 122 -7.40 1.98 -0.52
N GLN A 123 -8.25 1.80 -1.53
CA GLN A 123 -7.95 2.05 -2.94
C GLN A 123 -7.48 3.48 -3.20
N VAL A 124 -6.27 3.63 -3.71
CA VAL A 124 -5.75 4.89 -4.23
C VAL A 124 -6.32 5.13 -5.63
N THR A 125 -7.02 6.27 -5.80
CA THR A 125 -7.60 6.66 -7.10
C THR A 125 -7.07 8.03 -7.54
N LYS A 126 -7.62 9.11 -6.99
CA LYS A 126 -7.22 10.49 -7.25
C LYS A 126 -6.48 11.05 -6.04
N GLN A 127 -5.24 10.61 -5.81
CA GLN A 127 -4.48 10.95 -4.60
C GLN A 127 -4.32 12.47 -4.43
N ALA A 128 -3.98 13.18 -5.50
CA ALA A 128 -3.81 14.64 -5.45
C ALA A 128 -5.09 15.34 -4.97
N GLU A 129 -6.24 14.96 -5.53
CA GLU A 129 -7.53 15.53 -5.12
C GLU A 129 -7.88 15.18 -3.66
N SER A 130 -7.61 13.95 -3.25
CA SER A 130 -7.81 13.52 -1.86
C SER A 130 -6.97 14.32 -0.88
N GLU A 131 -5.70 14.56 -1.20
CA GLU A 131 -4.79 15.34 -0.35
C GLU A 131 -5.19 16.83 -0.28
N LYS A 132 -5.63 17.44 -1.39
CA LYS A 132 -6.17 18.80 -1.41
C LYS A 132 -7.36 18.94 -0.46
N ARG A 133 -8.30 17.99 -0.52
CA ARG A 133 -9.48 17.97 0.36
C ARG A 133 -9.09 17.75 1.82
N ALA A 134 -8.17 16.84 2.09
CA ALA A 134 -7.68 16.56 3.43
C ALA A 134 -6.98 17.80 4.03
N TRP A 135 -6.12 18.48 3.27
CA TRP A 135 -5.45 19.71 3.68
C TRP A 135 -6.47 20.79 4.03
N LYS A 136 -7.41 21.05 3.12
CA LYS A 136 -8.47 22.04 3.34
C LYS A 136 -9.29 21.72 4.58
N TYR A 137 -9.72 20.48 4.73
CA TYR A 137 -10.50 20.05 5.90
C TYR A 137 -9.75 20.32 7.22
N MET A 138 -8.45 19.97 7.28
CA MET A 138 -7.65 20.19 8.48
C MET A 138 -7.48 21.66 8.81
N VAL A 139 -7.23 22.50 7.81
CA VAL A 139 -7.14 23.98 7.98
C VAL A 139 -8.46 24.53 8.48
N ASP A 140 -9.58 24.15 7.87
CA ASP A 140 -10.91 24.60 8.28
C ASP A 140 -11.22 24.21 9.73
N ARG A 141 -10.89 22.98 10.14
CA ARG A 141 -11.08 22.48 11.52
C ARG A 141 -10.24 23.25 12.53
N TYR A 142 -8.96 23.51 12.25
CA TYR A 142 -8.11 24.29 13.13
C TYR A 142 -8.53 25.76 13.20
N SER A 143 -8.96 26.33 12.09
CA SER A 143 -9.50 27.69 12.05
C SER A 143 -10.77 27.81 12.90
N ALA A 144 -11.73 26.91 12.74
CA ALA A 144 -12.97 26.88 13.49
C ALA A 144 -12.77 26.68 15.01
N SER A 145 -11.71 25.97 15.40
CA SER A 145 -11.34 25.78 16.82
C SER A 145 -10.49 26.91 17.41
N GLY A 146 -10.17 27.96 16.63
CA GLY A 146 -9.29 29.06 17.06
C GLY A 146 -7.83 28.64 17.24
N ASN A 147 -7.40 27.49 16.72
CA ASN A 147 -6.03 27.02 16.82
C ASN A 147 -5.11 27.70 15.80
N THR A 148 -4.83 29.00 16.06
CA THR A 148 -4.00 29.85 15.19
C THR A 148 -2.59 29.31 14.98
N LYS A 149 -2.04 28.61 15.98
CA LYS A 149 -0.72 27.95 15.89
C LYS A 149 -0.71 26.91 14.75
N MET A 150 -1.73 26.07 14.69
CA MET A 150 -1.81 25.05 13.63
C MET A 150 -2.08 25.68 12.27
N VAL A 151 -2.96 26.68 12.19
CA VAL A 151 -3.19 27.41 10.94
C VAL A 151 -1.88 28.00 10.39
N THR A 152 -1.06 28.62 11.27
CA THR A 152 0.27 29.14 10.88
C THR A 152 1.22 28.03 10.41
N GLN A 153 1.17 26.84 11.02
CA GLN A 153 1.98 25.70 10.55
C GLN A 153 1.55 25.25 9.15
N PHE A 154 0.24 25.15 8.89
CA PHE A 154 -0.29 24.77 7.58
C PHE A 154 0.04 25.80 6.50
N ALA A 155 0.11 27.10 6.84
CA ALA A 155 0.50 28.15 5.90
C ALA A 155 1.92 27.98 5.33
N LYS A 156 2.78 27.18 5.98
CA LYS A 156 4.11 26.84 5.47
C LYS A 156 4.09 25.80 4.34
N TYR A 157 2.96 25.15 4.16
CA TYR A 157 2.73 24.13 3.14
C TYR A 157 1.49 24.50 2.32
N PRO A 158 1.55 25.57 1.52
CA PRO A 158 0.41 25.99 0.73
C PRO A 158 0.10 24.95 -0.33
N VAL A 159 -1.15 24.48 -0.36
CA VAL A 159 -1.65 23.55 -1.36
C VAL A 159 -2.43 24.36 -2.39
N THR A 160 -2.00 24.31 -3.64
CA THR A 160 -2.55 25.05 -4.77
C THR A 160 -3.15 24.10 -5.80
N GLU A 161 -3.59 24.62 -6.94
CA GLU A 161 -4.03 23.78 -8.07
C GLU A 161 -2.86 23.03 -8.74
N ASP A 162 -1.64 23.54 -8.61
CA ASP A 162 -0.44 22.81 -9.04
C ASP A 162 -0.21 21.63 -8.10
N GLU A 163 -0.28 20.40 -8.65
CA GLU A 163 -0.10 19.16 -7.90
C GLU A 163 1.29 19.04 -7.28
N SER A 164 2.32 19.71 -7.83
CA SER A 164 3.65 19.73 -7.25
C SER A 164 3.69 20.35 -5.85
N SER A 165 2.75 21.26 -5.53
CA SER A 165 2.59 21.88 -4.22
C SER A 165 2.20 20.90 -3.12
N LEU A 166 1.63 19.75 -3.48
CA LEU A 166 1.21 18.72 -2.53
C LEU A 166 2.38 17.95 -1.93
N LEU A 167 3.46 17.78 -2.67
CA LEU A 167 4.55 16.89 -2.27
C LEU A 167 5.23 17.29 -0.96
N PRO A 168 5.55 18.58 -0.71
CA PRO A 168 6.08 19.03 0.58
C PRO A 168 5.12 18.76 1.74
N PHE A 169 3.82 18.98 1.54
CA PHE A 169 2.80 18.70 2.55
C PHE A 169 2.66 17.20 2.79
N PHE A 170 2.53 16.40 1.73
CA PHE A 170 2.39 14.94 1.79
C PHE A 170 3.52 14.28 2.59
N ASN A 171 4.75 14.75 2.42
CA ASN A 171 5.94 14.23 3.12
C ASN A 171 6.16 14.86 4.51
N SER A 172 5.26 15.75 4.97
CA SER A 172 5.44 16.45 6.24
C SER A 172 4.90 15.64 7.43
N VAL A 173 5.62 15.69 8.54
CA VAL A 173 5.14 15.19 9.84
C VAL A 173 3.87 15.92 10.28
N LEU A 174 3.68 17.18 9.83
CA LEU A 174 2.49 17.97 10.13
C LEU A 174 1.22 17.31 9.61
N ARG A 175 1.25 16.76 8.39
CA ARG A 175 0.14 16.04 7.79
C ARG A 175 -0.30 14.87 8.66
N ASP A 176 0.60 13.96 8.95
CA ASP A 176 0.29 12.72 9.68
C ASP A 176 -0.16 13.02 11.11
N LYS A 177 0.51 13.95 11.78
CA LYS A 177 0.13 14.41 13.12
C LYS A 177 -1.30 14.98 13.12
N SER A 178 -1.63 15.85 12.18
CA SER A 178 -2.94 16.50 12.11
C SER A 178 -4.05 15.52 11.75
N MET A 179 -3.80 14.58 10.84
CA MET A 179 -4.73 13.50 10.53
C MET A 179 -5.03 12.69 11.79
N HIS A 180 -4.01 12.37 12.58
CA HIS A 180 -4.16 11.63 13.82
C HIS A 180 -4.96 12.42 14.88
N GLU A 181 -4.63 13.70 15.10
CA GLU A 181 -5.32 14.57 16.05
C GLU A 181 -6.81 14.76 15.71
N LEU A 182 -7.13 14.86 14.43
CA LEU A 182 -8.49 15.10 13.94
C LEU A 182 -9.28 13.78 13.71
N GLY A 183 -8.66 12.62 13.97
CA GLY A 183 -9.29 11.33 13.80
C GLY A 183 -9.56 10.94 12.34
N ILE A 184 -8.77 11.46 11.41
CA ILE A 184 -8.84 11.16 9.98
C ILE A 184 -7.86 10.05 9.66
N GLY A 185 -8.33 8.99 8.99
CA GLY A 185 -7.49 7.87 8.57
C GLY A 185 -7.08 6.91 9.69
N THR A 186 -6.19 5.98 9.37
CA THR A 186 -5.87 4.80 10.19
C THR A 186 -4.70 4.99 11.17
N MET A 187 -4.03 6.14 11.15
CA MET A 187 -2.78 6.38 11.90
C MET A 187 -2.92 6.28 13.43
N ARG A 188 -4.16 6.29 13.94
CA ARG A 188 -4.42 6.30 15.40
C ARG A 188 -3.78 5.12 16.15
N ASN A 189 -3.62 3.97 15.49
CA ASN A 189 -3.10 2.75 16.10
C ASN A 189 -1.72 2.33 15.56
N MET A 190 -1.11 3.08 14.64
CA MET A 190 0.17 2.70 14.03
C MET A 190 1.26 2.52 15.09
N LYS A 191 1.32 3.40 16.09
CA LYS A 191 2.31 3.30 17.17
C LYS A 191 2.15 2.01 17.98
N SER A 192 0.93 1.59 18.29
CA SER A 192 0.68 0.34 19.03
C SER A 192 0.97 -0.89 18.19
N ILE A 193 0.69 -0.85 16.89
CA ILE A 193 1.04 -1.92 15.96
C ILE A 193 2.55 -2.05 15.86
N MET A 194 3.27 -0.96 15.63
CA MET A 194 4.73 -0.95 15.52
C MET A 194 5.41 -1.38 16.81
N THR A 195 4.98 -0.87 17.98
CA THR A 195 5.55 -1.28 19.27
C THR A 195 5.25 -2.75 19.58
N GLY A 196 4.04 -3.22 19.30
CA GLY A 196 3.69 -4.62 19.50
C GLY A 196 4.41 -5.60 18.57
N VAL A 197 4.93 -5.15 17.44
CA VAL A 197 5.71 -5.98 16.49
C VAL A 197 7.20 -5.96 16.82
N PHE A 198 7.77 -4.79 17.10
CA PHE A 198 9.23 -4.64 17.30
C PHE A 198 9.67 -4.75 18.76
N TYR A 199 8.73 -4.60 19.71
CA TYR A 199 8.98 -4.75 21.14
C TYR A 199 7.91 -5.67 21.73
N PRO A 200 7.98 -6.99 21.47
CA PRO A 200 7.11 -7.94 22.16
C PRO A 200 7.40 -7.87 23.66
N VAL A 201 6.39 -7.61 24.47
CA VAL A 201 6.45 -7.64 25.94
C VAL A 201 6.51 -9.09 26.39
#